data_2a6325fa0569a7a9aee524a6b4e8841f
#
_entry.id   2a6325fa0569a7a9aee524a6b4e8841f
#
_cell.length_a   1.000
_cell.length_b   1.000
_cell.length_c   1.000
_cell.angle_alpha   90.00
_cell.angle_beta   90.00
_cell.angle_gamma   90.00
#
_symmetry.space_group_name_H-M   'P 1'
#
loop_
_entity.id
_entity.type
_entity.pdbx_description
1 polymer ?
#
loop_
_entity_poly.entity_id
_entity_poly.type
_entity_poly.pdbx_seq_one_letter_code
_entity_poly.pdbx_strand_id
1 'polypeptide(L)'
;MIGDFLNTSNNVDIWSEGCSRPTVAHLEKADLVELSDHIKPCLTSILRLKEIELSHSFDALPIAHDRLIRIFAKKRGASVVRVKEIGGGYSDAKVYFLALKDQRGVELHSCIAKCGKRVDIDTDSKNFNESVSRLKPSATPRQIDHLRFGAANFSAVFYGLAKEYPYSFFSASERGLTKDEMRQSLVKMMLDWHANFVEDRKQIKEIRRSFVSDTEAQDLIATYELSDALDFENRYVQCKVSCIHGDLHGENVLVDTENNLATLIDYGDVKNECSIIDPLTLECSFLFHSSSPKSDWPSQDNLNNWHVLDKYLLGCPYSDDIRFCRDWLRDIGVGNRELAACLYAYALRQLKYDDVEKERALTLINVAFELFDRS
;
A
#
# COMPACT_ATOMS: atom_id res chain seq x y z
N MET A 1 19.11 -17.52 27.44
CA MET A 1 18.49 -16.79 26.30
C MET A 1 18.08 -15.34 26.62
N ILE A 2 17.54 -15.02 27.78
CA ILE A 2 17.23 -13.61 28.14
C ILE A 2 18.50 -12.84 28.52
N GLY A 3 19.51 -13.49 29.14
CA GLY A 3 20.74 -12.84 29.59
C GLY A 3 21.71 -12.43 28.49
N ASP A 4 21.73 -13.15 27.36
CA ASP A 4 22.64 -12.82 26.24
C ASP A 4 22.10 -11.72 25.34
N PHE A 5 20.79 -11.49 25.40
CA PHE A 5 20.13 -10.42 24.64
C PHE A 5 20.36 -9.03 25.26
N LEU A 6 20.60 -8.97 26.56
CA LEU A 6 20.78 -7.71 27.29
C LEU A 6 22.23 -7.21 27.30
N ASN A 7 23.19 -8.02 26.84
CA ASN A 7 24.62 -7.71 26.92
C ASN A 7 25.20 -6.85 25.79
N THR A 8 24.40 -6.41 24.84
CA THR A 8 24.82 -5.45 23.81
C THR A 8 24.22 -4.09 24.11
N SER A 9 25.07 -3.09 24.35
CA SER A 9 24.69 -1.70 24.66
C SER A 9 23.70 -1.09 23.66
N ASN A 10 23.65 -1.58 22.43
CA ASN A 10 22.69 -1.16 21.40
C ASN A 10 21.26 -1.69 21.61
N ASN A 11 21.03 -2.66 22.51
CA ASN A 11 19.68 -3.22 22.73
C ASN A 11 18.91 -2.50 23.85
N VAL A 12 19.57 -1.70 24.68
CA VAL A 12 18.94 -0.95 25.78
C VAL A 12 18.10 0.21 25.22
N ASP A 13 18.62 0.91 24.22
CA ASP A 13 17.91 2.03 23.59
C ASP A 13 16.69 1.57 22.79
N ILE A 14 16.75 0.37 22.20
CA ILE A 14 15.67 -0.25 21.44
C ILE A 14 14.41 -0.50 22.30
N TRP A 15 14.58 -0.78 23.58
CA TRP A 15 13.47 -1.04 24.49
C TRP A 15 12.87 0.23 25.10
N SER A 16 13.61 1.33 25.11
CA SER A 16 13.15 2.63 25.61
C SER A 16 12.35 3.41 24.56
N GLU A 17 12.68 3.25 23.28
CA GLU A 17 11.96 3.87 22.17
C GLU A 17 10.67 3.12 21.82
N GLY A 18 9.56 3.45 22.32
CA GLY A 18 8.26 2.91 21.84
C GLY A 18 7.43 2.15 22.85
N CYS A 19 7.98 1.78 23.98
CA CYS A 19 7.18 1.38 25.14
C CYS A 19 7.27 2.50 26.16
N SER A 20 6.14 2.94 26.71
CA SER A 20 6.09 3.76 27.94
C SER A 20 6.60 2.95 29.14
N ARG A 21 7.75 2.31 29.01
CA ARG A 21 8.42 1.57 30.07
C ARG A 21 9.45 2.47 30.70
N PRO A 22 9.40 2.71 31.98
CA PRO A 22 10.27 3.68 32.65
C PRO A 22 11.74 3.26 32.67
N THR A 23 12.10 2.01 32.51
CA THR A 23 13.51 1.58 32.61
C THR A 23 13.70 0.15 32.11
N VAL A 24 14.78 -0.09 31.35
CA VAL A 24 15.37 -1.42 31.16
C VAL A 24 16.38 -1.60 32.30
N ALA A 25 16.14 -2.56 33.17
CA ALA A 25 17.06 -2.89 34.24
C ALA A 25 18.01 -4.01 33.80
N HIS A 26 19.32 -3.82 33.99
CA HIS A 26 20.31 -4.88 33.93
C HIS A 26 20.30 -5.63 35.27
N LEU A 27 20.03 -6.92 35.23
CA LEU A 27 20.07 -7.77 36.40
C LEU A 27 21.18 -8.81 36.27
N GLU A 28 21.98 -8.97 37.28
CA GLU A 28 22.94 -10.07 37.36
C GLU A 28 22.22 -11.41 37.49
N LYS A 29 22.80 -12.47 36.94
CA LYS A 29 22.22 -13.81 36.78
C LYS A 29 21.64 -14.44 38.07
N ALA A 30 21.97 -13.91 39.23
CA ALA A 30 21.70 -14.53 40.53
C ALA A 30 20.54 -13.90 41.34
N ASP A 31 19.97 -12.76 40.92
CA ASP A 31 18.99 -12.05 41.75
C ASP A 31 17.54 -12.25 41.26
N LEU A 32 16.94 -13.36 41.69
CA LEU A 32 15.54 -13.71 41.41
C LEU A 32 14.53 -12.79 42.12
N VAL A 33 14.89 -12.18 43.24
CA VAL A 33 14.03 -11.27 44.00
C VAL A 33 13.94 -9.92 43.25
N GLU A 34 15.08 -9.36 42.88
CA GLU A 34 15.17 -8.14 42.09
C GLU A 34 14.49 -8.30 40.73
N LEU A 35 14.67 -9.46 40.05
CA LEU A 35 13.94 -9.79 38.83
C LEU A 35 12.42 -9.78 39.05
N SER A 36 11.94 -10.32 40.14
CA SER A 36 10.50 -10.32 40.50
C SER A 36 9.96 -8.90 40.64
N ASP A 37 10.71 -8.00 41.28
CA ASP A 37 10.28 -6.62 41.51
C ASP A 37 10.28 -5.79 40.23
N HIS A 38 11.15 -6.09 39.26
CA HIS A 38 11.11 -5.47 37.92
C HIS A 38 10.02 -6.05 37.01
N ILE A 39 9.73 -7.35 37.14
CA ILE A 39 8.68 -8.02 36.33
C ILE A 39 7.26 -7.59 36.75
N LYS A 40 6.98 -7.45 38.04
CA LYS A 40 5.65 -7.09 38.55
C LYS A 40 5.07 -5.80 37.91
N PRO A 41 5.80 -4.66 37.83
CA PRO A 41 5.30 -3.47 37.17
C PRO A 41 5.03 -3.68 35.67
N CYS A 42 5.87 -4.49 34.99
CA CYS A 42 5.68 -4.83 33.59
C CYS A 42 4.40 -5.66 33.40
N LEU A 43 4.16 -6.69 34.24
CA LEU A 43 2.93 -7.49 34.20
C LEU A 43 1.70 -6.63 34.47
N THR A 44 1.76 -5.74 35.46
CA THR A 44 0.68 -4.78 35.76
C THR A 44 0.40 -3.89 34.55
N SER A 45 1.44 -3.40 33.88
CA SER A 45 1.29 -2.58 32.68
C SER A 45 0.61 -3.36 31.52
N ILE A 46 0.98 -4.63 31.34
CA ILE A 46 0.36 -5.53 30.34
C ILE A 46 -1.11 -5.82 30.70
N LEU A 47 -1.41 -6.08 31.96
CA LEU A 47 -2.79 -6.31 32.41
C LEU A 47 -3.67 -5.09 32.16
N ARG A 48 -3.17 -3.88 32.40
CA ARG A 48 -3.88 -2.62 32.09
C ARG A 48 -4.19 -2.43 30.60
N LEU A 49 -3.46 -3.07 29.69
CA LEU A 49 -3.84 -3.04 28.27
C LEU A 49 -5.16 -3.77 27.99
N LYS A 50 -5.52 -4.77 28.83
CA LYS A 50 -6.79 -5.49 28.72
C LYS A 50 -8.01 -4.65 29.15
N GLU A 51 -7.79 -3.56 29.89
CA GLU A 51 -8.84 -2.62 30.29
C GLU A 51 -9.34 -1.77 29.10
N ILE A 52 -8.55 -1.68 28.02
CA ILE A 52 -8.96 -0.99 26.80
C ILE A 52 -9.92 -1.89 26.03
N GLU A 53 -11.10 -1.41 25.79
CA GLU A 53 -12.10 -2.13 24.99
C GLU A 53 -11.80 -2.00 23.50
N LEU A 54 -11.68 -3.13 22.79
CA LEU A 54 -11.61 -3.17 21.34
C LEU A 54 -12.91 -3.74 20.78
N SER A 55 -13.55 -2.98 19.89
CA SER A 55 -14.72 -3.45 19.14
C SER A 55 -14.40 -3.51 17.65
N HIS A 56 -14.70 -4.66 17.03
CA HIS A 56 -14.54 -4.90 15.59
C HIS A 56 -15.68 -5.76 15.06
N SER A 57 -15.93 -5.67 13.75
CA SER A 57 -17.01 -6.40 13.06
C SER A 57 -16.51 -7.60 12.23
N PHE A 58 -15.22 -7.93 12.30
CA PHE A 58 -14.60 -9.05 11.60
C PHE A 58 -14.22 -10.18 12.56
N ASP A 59 -14.01 -11.41 12.05
CA ASP A 59 -13.95 -12.64 12.84
C ASP A 59 -12.85 -12.67 13.90
N ALA A 60 -11.64 -12.22 13.59
CA ALA A 60 -10.54 -12.22 14.54
C ALA A 60 -9.47 -11.15 14.25
N LEU A 61 -9.14 -10.38 15.27
CA LEU A 61 -7.96 -9.52 15.26
C LEU A 61 -6.74 -10.35 15.68
N PRO A 62 -5.66 -10.43 14.87
CA PRO A 62 -4.44 -11.14 15.24
C PRO A 62 -3.89 -10.62 16.58
N ILE A 63 -3.42 -11.52 17.46
CA ILE A 63 -2.95 -11.18 18.81
C ILE A 63 -1.87 -10.07 18.79
N ALA A 64 -0.97 -10.11 17.81
CA ALA A 64 0.08 -9.09 17.67
C ALA A 64 -0.51 -7.72 17.35
N HIS A 65 -1.50 -7.66 16.43
CA HIS A 65 -2.17 -6.42 16.03
C HIS A 65 -3.03 -5.86 17.18
N ASP A 66 -3.81 -6.72 17.87
CA ASP A 66 -4.55 -6.36 19.09
C ASP A 66 -3.64 -5.67 20.11
N ARG A 67 -2.48 -6.25 20.36
CA ARG A 67 -1.50 -5.70 21.31
C ARG A 67 -0.96 -4.36 20.88
N LEU A 68 -0.56 -4.19 19.63
CA LEU A 68 -0.04 -2.92 19.10
C LEU A 68 -1.10 -1.83 19.15
N ILE A 69 -2.34 -2.13 18.77
CA ILE A 69 -3.45 -1.19 18.84
C ILE A 69 -3.73 -0.76 20.29
N ARG A 70 -3.73 -1.69 21.26
CA ARG A 70 -3.91 -1.35 22.67
C ARG A 70 -2.77 -0.50 23.22
N ILE A 71 -1.51 -0.78 22.85
CA ILE A 71 -0.36 0.04 23.25
C ILE A 71 -0.54 1.48 22.71
N PHE A 72 -0.90 1.62 21.44
CA PHE A 72 -1.17 2.92 20.85
C PHE A 72 -2.31 3.66 21.53
N ALA A 73 -3.44 2.98 21.74
CA ALA A 73 -4.61 3.52 22.41
C ALA A 73 -4.27 4.05 23.81
N LYS A 74 -3.52 3.25 24.59
CA LYS A 74 -3.04 3.67 25.92
C LYS A 74 -2.16 4.92 25.85
N LYS A 75 -1.22 4.99 24.90
CA LYS A 75 -0.38 6.19 24.68
C LYS A 75 -1.21 7.44 24.38
N ARG A 76 -2.39 7.26 23.78
CA ARG A 76 -3.33 8.33 23.42
C ARG A 76 -4.40 8.61 24.48
N GLY A 77 -4.38 7.90 25.62
CA GLY A 77 -5.36 8.06 26.68
C GLY A 77 -6.75 7.50 26.36
N ALA A 78 -6.85 6.65 25.33
CA ALA A 78 -8.11 6.05 24.94
C ALA A 78 -8.46 4.85 25.84
N SER A 79 -9.76 4.66 26.07
CA SER A 79 -10.33 3.52 26.80
C SER A 79 -11.11 2.57 25.90
N VAL A 80 -11.60 3.09 24.76
CA VAL A 80 -12.36 2.32 23.77
C VAL A 80 -11.77 2.58 22.39
N VAL A 81 -11.59 1.53 21.59
CA VAL A 81 -11.14 1.63 20.19
C VAL A 81 -12.09 0.85 19.32
N ARG A 82 -12.69 1.52 18.36
CA ARG A 82 -13.40 0.87 17.26
C ARG A 82 -12.40 0.59 16.14
N VAL A 83 -12.31 -0.69 15.75
CA VAL A 83 -11.38 -1.16 14.71
C VAL A 83 -12.20 -1.60 13.50
N LYS A 84 -11.89 -1.07 12.34
CA LYS A 84 -12.46 -1.48 11.05
C LYS A 84 -11.29 -1.87 10.14
N GLU A 85 -11.30 -3.08 9.61
CA GLU A 85 -10.32 -3.50 8.59
C GLU A 85 -10.60 -2.75 7.27
N ILE A 86 -9.55 -2.21 6.66
CA ILE A 86 -9.60 -1.50 5.38
C ILE A 86 -8.75 -2.30 4.40
N GLY A 87 -9.35 -2.64 3.26
CA GLY A 87 -8.65 -3.31 2.18
C GLY A 87 -8.23 -4.75 2.48
N GLY A 88 -8.07 -5.53 1.42
CA GLY A 88 -7.51 -6.86 1.42
C GLY A 88 -6.38 -6.88 0.39
N GLY A 89 -5.14 -6.67 0.83
CA GLY A 89 -3.97 -6.83 -0.03
C GLY A 89 -3.38 -8.24 0.08
N TYR A 90 -2.51 -8.61 -0.85
CA TYR A 90 -1.75 -9.86 -0.84
C TYR A 90 -0.61 -9.86 0.20
N SER A 91 -0.38 -8.76 0.90
CA SER A 91 0.64 -8.67 1.94
C SER A 91 0.16 -9.25 3.27
N ASP A 92 1.07 -9.84 4.06
CA ASP A 92 0.81 -10.27 5.45
C ASP A 92 0.48 -9.08 6.37
N ALA A 93 0.70 -7.83 5.92
CA ALA A 93 0.35 -6.62 6.65
C ALA A 93 -1.13 -6.29 6.46
N LYS A 94 -1.77 -5.84 7.54
CA LYS A 94 -3.18 -5.43 7.53
C LYS A 94 -3.31 -3.96 7.87
N VAL A 95 -4.26 -3.32 7.21
CA VAL A 95 -4.58 -1.91 7.42
C VAL A 95 -5.91 -1.80 8.15
N TYR A 96 -5.95 -0.97 9.20
CA TYR A 96 -7.13 -0.74 10.02
C TYR A 96 -7.43 0.75 10.12
N PHE A 97 -8.69 1.11 10.03
CA PHE A 97 -9.18 2.39 10.54
C PHE A 97 -9.46 2.23 12.04
N LEU A 98 -8.95 3.16 12.84
CA LEU A 98 -9.13 3.20 14.28
C LEU A 98 -9.84 4.48 14.69
N ALA A 99 -10.95 4.38 15.42
CA ALA A 99 -11.57 5.50 16.11
C ALA A 99 -11.36 5.30 17.63
N LEU A 100 -10.57 6.19 18.22
CA LEU A 100 -10.17 6.13 19.62
C LEU A 100 -11.08 7.04 20.46
N LYS A 101 -11.65 6.51 21.54
CA LYS A 101 -12.55 7.23 22.43
C LYS A 101 -12.07 7.16 23.88
N ASP A 102 -12.39 8.17 24.67
CA ASP A 102 -12.20 8.18 26.11
C ASP A 102 -13.31 7.34 26.82
N GLN A 103 -13.25 7.29 28.15
CA GLN A 103 -14.25 6.58 28.98
C GLN A 103 -15.67 7.17 28.87
N ARG A 104 -15.79 8.44 28.41
CA ARG A 104 -17.07 9.13 28.23
C ARG A 104 -17.63 8.95 26.82
N GLY A 105 -16.90 8.24 25.95
CA GLY A 105 -17.27 8.04 24.55
C GLY A 105 -16.90 9.20 23.63
N VAL A 106 -16.15 10.20 24.12
CA VAL A 106 -15.68 11.32 23.32
C VAL A 106 -14.54 10.83 22.42
N GLU A 107 -14.63 11.12 21.14
CA GLU A 107 -13.59 10.77 20.18
C GLU A 107 -12.32 11.62 20.41
N LEU A 108 -11.22 10.93 20.62
CA LEU A 108 -9.90 11.54 20.83
C LEU A 108 -9.11 11.65 19.53
N HIS A 109 -9.15 10.59 18.73
CA HIS A 109 -8.40 10.48 17.48
C HIS A 109 -9.08 9.51 16.51
N SER A 110 -8.98 9.81 15.22
CA SER A 110 -9.18 8.86 14.12
C SER A 110 -7.87 8.69 13.37
N CYS A 111 -7.50 7.46 13.04
CA CYS A 111 -6.25 7.19 12.33
C CYS A 111 -6.30 5.87 11.55
N ILE A 112 -5.36 5.73 10.60
CA ILE A 112 -5.05 4.46 9.95
C ILE A 112 -3.91 3.80 10.70
N ALA A 113 -4.02 2.52 10.98
CA ALA A 113 -2.94 1.68 11.51
C ALA A 113 -2.58 0.61 10.48
N LYS A 114 -1.33 0.57 10.05
CA LYS A 114 -0.79 -0.55 9.28
C LYS A 114 0.03 -1.43 10.23
N CYS A 115 -0.37 -2.68 10.37
CA CYS A 115 0.21 -3.67 11.28
C CYS A 115 0.76 -4.85 10.47
N GLY A 116 1.99 -5.28 10.74
CA GLY A 116 2.61 -6.37 10.00
C GLY A 116 3.97 -6.78 10.56
N LYS A 117 4.70 -7.59 9.79
CA LYS A 117 6.09 -7.94 10.13
C LYS A 117 6.92 -6.65 10.22
N ARG A 118 7.84 -6.61 11.19
CA ARG A 118 8.63 -5.40 11.47
C ARG A 118 9.40 -4.90 10.24
N VAL A 119 9.98 -5.81 9.46
CA VAL A 119 10.74 -5.47 8.25
C VAL A 119 9.88 -4.67 7.26
N ASP A 120 8.64 -5.11 7.03
CA ASP A 120 7.74 -4.48 6.06
C ASP A 120 7.25 -3.12 6.56
N ILE A 121 6.89 -3.04 7.84
CA ILE A 121 6.42 -1.79 8.47
C ILE A 121 7.56 -0.77 8.61
N ASP A 122 8.78 -1.20 8.91
CA ASP A 122 9.96 -0.31 8.96
C ASP A 122 10.24 0.27 7.56
N THR A 123 10.08 -0.54 6.50
CA THR A 123 10.20 -0.08 5.11
C THR A 123 9.13 0.95 4.76
N ASP A 124 7.88 0.68 5.10
CA ASP A 124 6.76 1.62 4.91
C ASP A 124 7.03 2.96 5.61
N SER A 125 7.41 2.91 6.90
CA SER A 125 7.75 4.12 7.67
C SER A 125 8.95 4.87 7.10
N LYS A 126 9.97 4.17 6.59
CA LYS A 126 11.13 4.77 5.93
C LYS A 126 10.70 5.49 4.65
N ASN A 127 9.96 4.82 3.77
CA ASN A 127 9.47 5.39 2.52
C ASN A 127 8.59 6.61 2.77
N PHE A 128 7.74 6.56 3.81
CA PHE A 128 6.95 7.71 4.23
C PHE A 128 7.86 8.90 4.55
N ASN A 129 8.87 8.72 5.39
CA ASN A 129 9.74 9.82 5.82
C ASN A 129 10.63 10.35 4.68
N GLU A 130 11.09 9.51 3.76
CA GLU A 130 11.99 9.89 2.68
C GLU A 130 11.27 10.50 1.47
N SER A 131 10.06 10.05 1.18
CA SER A 131 9.36 10.39 -0.06
C SER A 131 7.99 11.04 0.17
N VAL A 132 7.12 10.41 0.98
CA VAL A 132 5.73 10.86 1.16
C VAL A 132 5.67 12.18 1.92
N SER A 133 6.57 12.39 2.88
CA SER A 133 6.66 13.65 3.63
C SER A 133 6.98 14.87 2.75
N ARG A 134 7.39 14.67 1.50
CA ARG A 134 7.62 15.74 0.50
C ARG A 134 6.34 16.20 -0.18
N LEU A 135 5.27 15.40 -0.13
CA LEU A 135 3.96 15.80 -0.64
C LEU A 135 3.32 16.83 0.28
N LYS A 136 2.34 17.57 -0.24
CA LYS A 136 1.66 18.60 0.53
C LYS A 136 0.98 17.99 1.77
N PRO A 137 1.24 18.52 2.99
CA PRO A 137 0.70 17.96 4.22
C PRO A 137 -0.84 17.92 4.30
N SER A 138 -1.52 18.74 3.49
CA SER A 138 -2.99 18.78 3.42
C SER A 138 -3.59 17.60 2.65
N ALA A 139 -2.76 16.89 1.89
CA ALA A 139 -3.22 15.81 0.99
C ALA A 139 -2.78 14.42 1.44
N THR A 140 -1.82 14.33 2.37
CA THR A 140 -1.28 13.06 2.86
C THR A 140 -1.57 12.85 4.33
N PRO A 141 -1.86 11.62 4.79
CA PRO A 141 -1.98 11.33 6.20
C PRO A 141 -0.63 11.57 6.88
N ARG A 142 -0.67 12.22 8.05
CA ARG A 142 0.54 12.48 8.83
C ARG A 142 0.90 11.23 9.64
N GLN A 143 2.15 10.75 9.53
CA GLN A 143 2.63 9.71 10.45
C GLN A 143 2.66 10.26 11.87
N ILE A 144 1.90 9.65 12.79
CA ILE A 144 1.72 10.12 14.18
C ILE A 144 2.39 9.23 15.21
N ASP A 145 2.68 7.99 14.86
CA ASP A 145 3.43 7.06 15.73
C ASP A 145 3.98 5.89 14.91
N HIS A 146 5.04 5.26 15.42
CA HIS A 146 5.60 4.02 14.90
C HIS A 146 5.98 3.12 16.08
N LEU A 147 5.19 2.07 16.31
CA LEU A 147 5.43 1.09 17.36
C LEU A 147 6.25 -0.09 16.82
N ARG A 148 7.57 -0.01 16.99
CA ARG A 148 8.50 -1.07 16.54
C ARG A 148 8.54 -2.27 17.47
N PHE A 149 8.10 -2.11 18.73
CA PHE A 149 8.26 -3.09 19.79
C PHE A 149 6.96 -3.29 20.58
N GLY A 150 6.87 -4.42 21.26
CA GLY A 150 5.73 -4.76 22.09
C GLY A 150 4.90 -5.94 21.58
N ALA A 151 5.16 -6.43 20.35
CA ALA A 151 4.45 -7.57 19.77
C ALA A 151 5.41 -8.51 18.99
N ALA A 152 6.47 -8.97 19.65
CA ALA A 152 7.51 -9.85 19.09
C ALA A 152 8.14 -9.24 17.81
N ASN A 153 8.07 -9.93 16.67
CA ASN A 153 8.60 -9.48 15.38
C ASN A 153 7.58 -8.69 14.55
N PHE A 154 6.44 -8.30 15.13
CA PHE A 154 5.45 -7.42 14.53
C PHE A 154 5.65 -5.98 15.00
N SER A 155 5.27 -5.04 14.14
CA SER A 155 5.24 -3.61 14.40
C SER A 155 4.00 -2.96 13.78
N ALA A 156 3.75 -1.70 14.11
CA ALA A 156 2.66 -0.92 13.54
C ALA A 156 3.09 0.52 13.32
N VAL A 157 2.69 1.09 12.19
CA VAL A 157 2.76 2.53 11.92
C VAL A 157 1.35 3.11 11.93
N PHE A 158 1.21 4.32 12.48
CA PHE A 158 -0.08 4.99 12.63
C PHE A 158 -0.05 6.32 11.88
N TYR A 159 -1.07 6.53 11.04
CA TYR A 159 -1.22 7.72 10.22
C TYR A 159 -2.49 8.45 10.63
N GLY A 160 -2.34 9.70 11.06
CA GLY A 160 -3.46 10.57 11.41
C GLY A 160 -4.17 11.05 10.16
N LEU A 161 -5.47 10.90 10.12
CA LEU A 161 -6.34 11.49 9.13
C LEU A 161 -7.05 12.69 9.76
N ALA A 162 -7.07 13.81 9.05
CA ALA A 162 -7.79 15.00 9.51
C ALA A 162 -9.31 14.79 9.47
N LYS A 163 -9.80 13.84 8.67
CA LYS A 163 -11.20 13.46 8.48
C LYS A 163 -11.32 11.98 8.19
N GLU A 164 -12.52 11.42 8.35
CA GLU A 164 -12.83 10.09 7.87
C GLU A 164 -12.89 10.07 6.34
N TYR A 165 -12.20 9.11 5.74
CA TYR A 165 -12.32 8.76 4.33
C TYR A 165 -13.12 7.46 4.27
N PRO A 166 -14.44 7.52 4.08
CA PRO A 166 -15.33 6.37 4.30
C PRO A 166 -15.22 5.29 3.21
N TYR A 167 -14.64 5.63 2.05
CA TYR A 167 -14.60 4.75 0.89
C TYR A 167 -13.18 4.59 0.36
N SER A 168 -12.88 3.40 -0.20
CA SER A 168 -11.81 3.25 -1.17
C SER A 168 -12.26 3.79 -2.54
N PHE A 169 -11.32 4.02 -3.45
CA PHE A 169 -11.64 4.45 -4.82
C PHE A 169 -12.55 3.41 -5.51
N PHE A 170 -12.29 2.12 -5.33
CA PHE A 170 -13.15 1.04 -5.82
C PHE A 170 -14.56 1.13 -5.27
N SER A 171 -14.72 1.27 -3.97
CA SER A 171 -16.04 1.35 -3.34
C SER A 171 -16.80 2.60 -3.76
N ALA A 172 -16.11 3.72 -3.97
CA ALA A 172 -16.72 4.95 -4.49
C ALA A 172 -17.12 4.81 -5.96
N SER A 173 -16.26 4.20 -6.79
CA SER A 173 -16.51 3.93 -8.19
C SER A 173 -17.73 3.01 -8.38
N GLU A 174 -17.79 1.89 -7.64
CA GLU A 174 -18.92 0.96 -7.65
C GLU A 174 -20.27 1.64 -7.36
N ARG A 175 -20.24 2.65 -6.48
CA ARG A 175 -21.42 3.40 -6.06
C ARG A 175 -21.72 4.62 -6.94
N GLY A 176 -20.90 4.89 -7.95
CA GLY A 176 -21.03 6.08 -8.78
C GLY A 176 -20.81 7.41 -8.02
N LEU A 177 -19.97 7.37 -6.97
CA LEU A 177 -19.67 8.52 -6.12
C LEU A 177 -18.39 9.26 -6.53
N THR A 178 -17.64 8.73 -7.48
CA THR A 178 -16.43 9.37 -8.02
C THR A 178 -16.80 10.58 -8.87
N LYS A 179 -16.13 11.71 -8.64
CA LYS A 179 -16.32 12.96 -9.37
C LYS A 179 -14.98 13.48 -9.89
N ASP A 180 -15.02 14.33 -10.89
CA ASP A 180 -13.82 14.89 -11.52
C ASP A 180 -12.94 15.68 -10.53
N GLU A 181 -13.54 16.45 -9.62
CA GLU A 181 -12.81 17.20 -8.61
C GLU A 181 -12.01 16.25 -7.68
N MET A 182 -12.60 15.09 -7.34
CA MET A 182 -11.95 14.08 -6.52
C MET A 182 -10.80 13.40 -7.27
N ARG A 183 -11.01 13.02 -8.54
CA ARG A 183 -9.96 12.49 -9.43
C ARG A 183 -8.81 13.49 -9.58
N GLN A 184 -9.13 14.77 -9.79
CA GLN A 184 -8.14 15.84 -9.87
C GLN A 184 -7.42 16.10 -8.54
N SER A 185 -8.07 15.84 -7.40
CA SER A 185 -7.39 15.96 -6.10
C SER A 185 -6.27 14.92 -5.96
N LEU A 186 -6.44 13.70 -6.49
CA LEU A 186 -5.42 12.66 -6.52
C LEU A 186 -4.21 13.10 -7.37
N VAL A 187 -4.45 13.59 -8.59
CA VAL A 187 -3.37 14.09 -9.46
C VAL A 187 -2.61 15.24 -8.80
N LYS A 188 -3.36 16.21 -8.24
CA LYS A 188 -2.75 17.37 -7.55
C LYS A 188 -1.91 16.96 -6.35
N MET A 189 -2.31 15.92 -5.63
CA MET A 189 -1.55 15.39 -4.51
C MET A 189 -0.21 14.82 -4.97
N MET A 190 -0.18 14.07 -6.07
CA MET A 190 1.01 13.42 -6.60
C MET A 190 1.86 14.35 -7.51
N LEU A 191 1.40 15.57 -7.75
CA LEU A 191 2.07 16.50 -8.67
C LEU A 191 3.53 16.77 -8.28
N ASP A 192 3.81 16.92 -6.97
CA ASP A 192 5.17 17.21 -6.50
C ASP A 192 6.13 16.02 -6.73
N TRP A 193 5.62 14.79 -6.84
CA TRP A 193 6.41 13.64 -7.25
C TRP A 193 6.66 13.65 -8.76
N HIS A 194 5.60 13.81 -9.55
CA HIS A 194 5.67 13.69 -11.02
C HIS A 194 6.33 14.90 -11.69
N ALA A 195 6.25 16.09 -11.08
CA ALA A 195 6.91 17.29 -11.64
C ALA A 195 8.45 17.23 -11.58
N ASN A 196 9.00 16.42 -10.69
CA ASN A 196 10.44 16.23 -10.51
C ASN A 196 10.95 14.97 -11.23
N PHE A 197 10.53 14.77 -12.48
CA PHE A 197 10.97 13.63 -13.27
C PHE A 197 12.36 13.83 -13.87
N VAL A 198 13.00 12.71 -14.20
CA VAL A 198 14.21 12.64 -15.03
C VAL A 198 13.86 11.82 -16.27
N GLU A 199 14.23 12.33 -17.45
CA GLU A 199 14.15 11.52 -18.67
C GLU A 199 15.26 10.46 -18.65
N ASP A 200 14.89 9.22 -18.91
CA ASP A 200 15.80 8.08 -18.89
C ASP A 200 15.51 7.14 -20.06
N ARG A 201 16.49 6.33 -20.41
CA ARG A 201 16.38 5.29 -21.43
C ARG A 201 16.65 3.93 -20.81
N LYS A 202 15.59 3.18 -20.53
CA LYS A 202 15.64 1.87 -19.87
C LYS A 202 15.44 0.71 -20.84
N GLN A 203 16.04 -0.43 -20.53
CA GLN A 203 15.58 -1.69 -21.11
C GLN A 203 14.25 -2.09 -20.49
N ILE A 204 13.36 -2.72 -21.27
CA ILE A 204 12.04 -3.14 -20.78
C ILE A 204 12.17 -4.10 -19.58
N LYS A 205 13.17 -4.97 -19.55
CA LYS A 205 13.46 -5.82 -18.39
C LYS A 205 13.76 -5.05 -17.10
N GLU A 206 14.31 -3.85 -17.19
CA GLU A 206 14.59 -3.03 -16.01
C GLU A 206 13.28 -2.51 -15.41
N ILE A 207 12.34 -2.10 -16.26
CA ILE A 207 10.98 -1.73 -15.84
C ILE A 207 10.26 -2.94 -15.25
N ARG A 208 10.32 -4.10 -15.91
CA ARG A 208 9.70 -5.33 -15.43
C ARG A 208 10.24 -5.76 -14.05
N ARG A 209 11.53 -5.56 -13.77
CA ARG A 209 12.14 -5.85 -12.45
C ARG A 209 11.49 -5.09 -11.30
N SER A 210 10.82 -3.99 -11.57
CA SER A 210 10.03 -3.28 -10.56
C SER A 210 8.80 -4.06 -10.08
N PHE A 211 8.37 -5.07 -10.83
CA PHE A 211 7.17 -5.88 -10.56
C PHE A 211 7.49 -7.35 -10.31
N VAL A 212 8.46 -7.91 -11.05
CA VAL A 212 8.77 -9.34 -11.04
C VAL A 212 10.28 -9.53 -11.13
N SER A 213 10.86 -10.37 -10.29
CA SER A 213 12.29 -10.71 -10.33
C SER A 213 12.68 -11.44 -11.61
N ASP A 214 13.99 -11.48 -11.94
CA ASP A 214 14.46 -12.17 -13.14
C ASP A 214 14.13 -13.67 -13.14
N THR A 215 14.28 -14.33 -11.99
CA THR A 215 13.97 -15.76 -11.85
C THR A 215 12.48 -16.02 -12.04
N GLU A 216 11.62 -15.26 -11.34
CA GLU A 216 10.17 -15.42 -11.49
C GLU A 216 9.70 -15.11 -12.91
N ALA A 217 10.28 -14.09 -13.56
CA ALA A 217 9.94 -13.76 -14.94
C ALA A 217 10.30 -14.88 -15.92
N GLN A 218 11.48 -15.50 -15.77
CA GLN A 218 11.89 -16.64 -16.56
C GLN A 218 10.93 -17.82 -16.39
N ASP A 219 10.52 -18.11 -15.14
CA ASP A 219 9.56 -19.18 -14.85
C ASP A 219 8.19 -18.89 -15.49
N LEU A 220 7.69 -17.66 -15.42
CA LEU A 220 6.42 -17.25 -16.02
C LEU A 220 6.49 -17.29 -17.55
N ILE A 221 7.55 -16.76 -18.16
CA ILE A 221 7.77 -16.79 -19.61
C ILE A 221 7.78 -18.23 -20.14
N ALA A 222 8.46 -19.13 -19.43
CA ALA A 222 8.50 -20.55 -19.81
C ALA A 222 7.15 -21.25 -19.61
N THR A 223 6.47 -20.99 -18.47
CA THR A 223 5.19 -21.62 -18.12
C THR A 223 4.07 -21.24 -19.10
N TYR A 224 4.06 -19.98 -19.54
CA TYR A 224 3.02 -19.46 -20.45
C TYR A 224 3.48 -19.37 -21.92
N GLU A 225 4.63 -19.96 -22.27
CA GLU A 225 5.19 -20.04 -23.62
C GLU A 225 5.29 -18.67 -24.33
N LEU A 226 5.69 -17.63 -23.59
CA LEU A 226 5.83 -16.26 -24.09
C LEU A 226 7.14 -16.08 -24.87
N SER A 227 7.24 -16.70 -26.05
CA SER A 227 8.48 -16.74 -26.87
C SER A 227 9.06 -15.36 -27.20
N ASP A 228 8.19 -14.37 -27.46
CA ASP A 228 8.60 -13.02 -27.87
C ASP A 228 9.07 -12.15 -26.71
N ALA A 229 8.78 -12.57 -25.47
CA ALA A 229 9.06 -11.77 -24.26
C ALA A 229 10.56 -11.51 -24.08
N LEU A 230 11.43 -12.48 -24.37
CA LEU A 230 12.88 -12.32 -24.20
C LEU A 230 13.47 -11.26 -25.14
N ASP A 231 13.03 -11.24 -26.41
CA ASP A 231 13.44 -10.23 -27.38
C ASP A 231 12.83 -8.87 -27.04
N PHE A 232 11.59 -8.85 -26.59
CA PHE A 232 10.90 -7.64 -26.14
C PHE A 232 11.61 -7.01 -24.95
N GLU A 233 11.97 -7.78 -23.92
CA GLU A 233 12.66 -7.31 -22.71
C GLU A 233 14.04 -6.70 -23.00
N ASN A 234 14.69 -7.04 -24.10
CA ASN A 234 15.97 -6.48 -24.51
C ASN A 234 15.86 -5.14 -25.25
N ARG A 235 14.64 -4.73 -25.65
CA ARG A 235 14.39 -3.45 -26.31
C ARG A 235 14.50 -2.29 -25.30
N TYR A 236 14.75 -1.09 -25.81
CA TYR A 236 14.87 0.14 -25.03
C TYR A 236 13.69 1.06 -25.27
N VAL A 237 13.29 1.73 -24.21
CA VAL A 237 12.26 2.78 -24.24
C VAL A 237 12.76 4.07 -23.59
N GLN A 238 12.32 5.20 -24.10
CA GLN A 238 12.41 6.48 -23.39
C GLN A 238 11.27 6.51 -22.36
N CYS A 239 11.58 6.94 -21.16
CA CYS A 239 10.60 7.06 -20.07
C CYS A 239 10.90 8.28 -19.20
N LYS A 240 9.89 8.75 -18.50
CA LYS A 240 10.04 9.70 -17.40
C LYS A 240 10.05 8.94 -16.08
N VAL A 241 11.15 9.08 -15.35
CA VAL A 241 11.33 8.46 -14.04
C VAL A 241 11.09 9.49 -12.95
N SER A 242 10.16 9.21 -12.06
CA SER A 242 9.85 10.04 -10.89
C SER A 242 9.58 9.19 -9.65
N CYS A 243 9.35 9.82 -8.53
CA CYS A 243 8.82 9.11 -7.36
C CYS A 243 7.40 8.62 -7.69
N ILE A 244 7.12 7.37 -7.43
CA ILE A 244 5.82 6.72 -7.62
C ILE A 244 5.38 6.00 -6.35
N HIS A 245 4.08 5.75 -6.21
CA HIS A 245 3.52 4.91 -5.16
C HIS A 245 3.94 3.44 -5.32
N GLY A 246 4.00 2.97 -6.55
CA GLY A 246 4.48 1.65 -6.94
C GLY A 246 3.47 0.51 -6.81
N ASP A 247 2.38 0.70 -6.06
CA ASP A 247 1.26 -0.23 -5.93
C ASP A 247 -0.08 0.52 -5.80
N LEU A 248 -0.33 1.47 -6.72
CA LEU A 248 -1.48 2.36 -6.70
C LEU A 248 -2.74 1.67 -7.23
N HIS A 249 -3.29 0.73 -6.47
CA HIS A 249 -4.61 0.16 -6.78
C HIS A 249 -5.74 0.88 -6.03
N GLY A 250 -7.00 0.63 -6.41
CA GLY A 250 -8.13 1.39 -5.90
C GLY A 250 -8.39 1.27 -4.39
N GLU A 251 -7.90 0.23 -3.70
CA GLU A 251 -7.95 0.13 -2.24
C GLU A 251 -6.90 1.02 -1.54
N ASN A 252 -5.80 1.36 -2.22
CA ASN A 252 -4.75 2.23 -1.69
C ASN A 252 -5.06 3.72 -1.87
N VAL A 253 -6.18 4.05 -2.51
CA VAL A 253 -6.72 5.41 -2.64
C VAL A 253 -7.98 5.51 -1.79
N LEU A 254 -7.93 6.26 -0.70
CA LEU A 254 -9.09 6.57 0.12
C LEU A 254 -9.71 7.88 -0.33
N VAL A 255 -11.05 7.95 -0.30
CA VAL A 255 -11.80 9.11 -0.82
C VAL A 255 -12.82 9.63 0.18
N ASP A 256 -12.89 10.97 0.27
CA ASP A 256 -13.92 11.75 0.93
C ASP A 256 -14.86 12.30 -0.15
N THR A 257 -16.01 11.67 -0.30
CA THR A 257 -16.98 12.02 -1.35
C THR A 257 -17.75 13.30 -1.07
N GLU A 258 -17.78 13.77 0.18
CA GLU A 258 -18.41 15.02 0.58
C GLU A 258 -17.57 16.23 0.17
N ASN A 259 -16.25 16.12 0.38
CA ASN A 259 -15.31 17.21 0.08
C ASN A 259 -14.55 17.02 -1.24
N ASN A 260 -14.83 15.95 -1.98
CA ASN A 260 -14.16 15.57 -3.23
C ASN A 260 -12.62 15.50 -3.07
N LEU A 261 -12.16 14.85 -2.01
CA LEU A 261 -10.75 14.68 -1.71
C LEU A 261 -10.33 13.20 -1.83
N ALA A 262 -9.08 12.98 -2.22
CA ALA A 262 -8.43 11.68 -2.17
C ALA A 262 -7.18 11.74 -1.30
N THR A 263 -6.81 10.61 -0.71
CA THR A 263 -5.53 10.42 0.00
C THR A 263 -5.00 9.02 -0.25
N LEU A 264 -3.68 8.85 -0.09
CA LEU A 264 -2.99 7.57 -0.29
C LEU A 264 -2.74 6.88 1.05
N ILE A 265 -2.72 5.56 1.00
CA ILE A 265 -2.27 4.69 2.08
C ILE A 265 -1.35 3.61 1.50
N ASP A 266 -0.63 2.92 2.36
CA ASP A 266 0.28 1.83 2.00
C ASP A 266 1.47 2.25 1.13
N TYR A 267 2.51 2.75 1.80
CA TYR A 267 3.70 3.31 1.15
C TYR A 267 4.87 2.32 1.05
N GLY A 268 4.60 1.01 1.20
CA GLY A 268 5.62 -0.04 1.18
C GLY A 268 6.46 -0.08 -0.11
N ASP A 269 5.82 0.20 -1.24
CA ASP A 269 6.41 0.09 -2.58
C ASP A 269 6.85 1.42 -3.21
N VAL A 270 6.82 2.53 -2.44
CA VAL A 270 7.25 3.84 -2.91
C VAL A 270 8.71 3.80 -3.36
N LYS A 271 8.97 4.23 -4.59
CA LYS A 271 10.28 4.20 -5.25
C LYS A 271 10.36 5.20 -6.41
N ASN A 272 11.55 5.33 -7.01
CA ASN A 272 11.70 6.05 -8.27
C ASN A 272 11.60 5.04 -9.43
N GLU A 273 10.61 5.22 -10.30
CA GLU A 273 10.40 4.38 -11.48
C GLU A 273 9.59 5.15 -12.55
N CYS A 274 9.24 4.52 -13.67
CA CYS A 274 8.46 5.13 -14.73
C CYS A 274 7.19 5.76 -14.16
N SER A 275 7.01 7.06 -14.38
CA SER A 275 5.94 7.87 -13.76
C SER A 275 4.54 7.34 -14.08
N ILE A 276 4.37 6.72 -15.26
CA ILE A 276 3.08 6.20 -15.71
C ILE A 276 2.63 4.91 -15.03
N ILE A 277 3.50 4.28 -14.22
CA ILE A 277 3.17 3.03 -13.52
C ILE A 277 1.97 3.23 -12.58
N ASP A 278 1.89 4.34 -11.86
CA ASP A 278 0.81 4.58 -10.91
C ASP A 278 -0.57 4.69 -11.59
N PRO A 279 -0.80 5.58 -12.57
CA PRO A 279 -2.10 5.62 -13.25
C PRO A 279 -2.41 4.34 -14.03
N LEU A 280 -1.40 3.65 -14.57
CA LEU A 280 -1.59 2.35 -15.20
C LEU A 280 -2.01 1.26 -14.19
N THR A 281 -1.37 1.23 -13.03
CA THR A 281 -1.73 0.29 -11.96
C THR A 281 -3.14 0.55 -11.48
N LEU A 282 -3.55 1.82 -11.30
CA LEU A 282 -4.90 2.17 -10.89
C LEU A 282 -5.93 1.71 -11.92
N GLU A 283 -5.69 1.95 -13.21
CA GLU A 283 -6.56 1.46 -14.29
C GLU A 283 -6.65 -0.06 -14.30
N CYS A 284 -5.50 -0.74 -14.40
CA CYS A 284 -5.46 -2.18 -14.52
C CYS A 284 -5.95 -2.90 -13.24
N SER A 285 -5.92 -2.24 -12.10
CA SER A 285 -6.46 -2.81 -10.86
C SER A 285 -7.96 -3.09 -10.92
N PHE A 286 -8.71 -2.38 -11.76
CA PHE A 286 -10.14 -2.71 -12.03
C PHE A 286 -10.31 -4.08 -12.70
N LEU A 287 -9.29 -4.59 -13.39
CA LEU A 287 -9.33 -5.87 -14.08
C LEU A 287 -8.90 -7.05 -13.19
N PHE A 288 -7.97 -6.79 -12.27
CA PHE A 288 -7.22 -7.86 -11.61
C PHE A 288 -7.34 -7.90 -10.09
N HIS A 289 -7.63 -6.78 -9.44
CA HIS A 289 -7.65 -6.75 -7.99
C HIS A 289 -8.90 -7.46 -7.42
N SER A 290 -8.71 -8.30 -6.40
CA SER A 290 -9.80 -9.10 -5.80
C SER A 290 -10.95 -8.27 -5.23
N SER A 291 -10.65 -7.05 -4.72
CA SER A 291 -11.63 -6.09 -4.22
C SER A 291 -12.16 -5.13 -5.28
N SER A 292 -11.78 -5.29 -6.56
CA SER A 292 -12.31 -4.45 -7.63
C SER A 292 -13.83 -4.66 -7.77
N PRO A 293 -14.58 -3.62 -8.18
CA PRO A 293 -16.00 -3.74 -8.44
C PRO A 293 -16.28 -4.85 -9.47
N LYS A 294 -17.23 -5.72 -9.18
CA LYS A 294 -17.57 -6.86 -10.05
C LYS A 294 -18.44 -6.41 -11.21
N SER A 295 -18.08 -6.81 -12.43
CA SER A 295 -18.88 -6.57 -13.63
C SER A 295 -18.52 -7.60 -14.72
N ASP A 296 -19.38 -7.72 -15.73
CA ASP A 296 -19.12 -8.55 -16.92
C ASP A 296 -18.14 -7.88 -17.89
N TRP A 297 -17.79 -6.61 -17.66
CA TRP A 297 -16.76 -5.90 -18.41
C TRP A 297 -15.38 -6.20 -17.80
N PRO A 298 -14.33 -6.27 -18.64
CA PRO A 298 -14.36 -6.20 -20.10
C PRO A 298 -14.61 -7.58 -20.74
N SER A 299 -15.24 -7.57 -21.92
CA SER A 299 -15.23 -8.72 -22.81
C SER A 299 -13.84 -8.95 -23.41
N GLN A 300 -13.60 -10.10 -24.02
CA GLN A 300 -12.35 -10.38 -24.72
C GLN A 300 -12.10 -9.40 -25.87
N ASP A 301 -13.15 -8.95 -26.57
CA ASP A 301 -13.02 -7.94 -27.63
C ASP A 301 -12.64 -6.57 -27.10
N ASN A 302 -13.16 -6.16 -25.93
CA ASN A 302 -12.70 -4.96 -25.25
C ASN A 302 -11.21 -5.04 -24.94
N LEU A 303 -10.73 -6.16 -24.35
CA LEU A 303 -9.33 -6.33 -23.98
C LEU A 303 -8.40 -6.32 -25.19
N ASN A 304 -8.75 -7.00 -26.27
CA ASN A 304 -8.00 -6.95 -27.53
C ASN A 304 -7.84 -5.54 -28.09
N ASN A 305 -8.82 -4.68 -27.81
CA ASN A 305 -8.82 -3.27 -28.19
C ASN A 305 -8.37 -2.33 -27.06
N TRP A 306 -7.68 -2.83 -26.02
CA TRP A 306 -7.28 -2.05 -24.85
C TRP A 306 -6.59 -0.71 -25.20
N HIS A 307 -5.77 -0.69 -26.25
CA HIS A 307 -5.07 0.50 -26.74
C HIS A 307 -5.97 1.53 -27.46
N VAL A 308 -7.21 1.14 -27.85
CA VAL A 308 -8.22 2.02 -28.47
C VAL A 308 -9.31 2.31 -27.45
N LEU A 309 -9.12 3.40 -26.69
CA LEU A 309 -9.89 3.69 -25.48
C LEU A 309 -11.40 3.57 -25.65
N ASP A 310 -11.99 4.12 -26.72
CA ASP A 310 -13.44 4.08 -26.92
C ASP A 310 -13.98 2.65 -27.17
N LYS A 311 -13.20 1.79 -27.81
CA LYS A 311 -13.55 0.38 -27.97
C LYS A 311 -13.40 -0.41 -26.67
N TYR A 312 -12.31 -0.13 -25.96
CA TYR A 312 -12.06 -0.76 -24.66
C TYR A 312 -13.15 -0.45 -23.66
N LEU A 313 -13.62 0.79 -23.63
CA LEU A 313 -14.65 1.27 -22.69
C LEU A 313 -16.09 0.92 -23.09
N LEU A 314 -16.32 0.26 -24.20
CA LEU A 314 -17.68 -0.11 -24.60
C LEU A 314 -18.32 -1.03 -23.57
N GLY A 315 -19.42 -0.56 -22.93
CA GLY A 315 -20.09 -1.28 -21.83
C GLY A 315 -19.40 -1.19 -20.47
N CYS A 316 -18.35 -0.38 -20.33
CA CYS A 316 -17.65 -0.21 -19.06
C CYS A 316 -18.48 0.61 -18.06
N PRO A 317 -18.82 0.05 -16.88
CA PRO A 317 -19.55 0.80 -15.85
C PRO A 317 -18.70 1.86 -15.14
N TYR A 318 -17.36 1.78 -15.28
CA TYR A 318 -16.37 2.68 -14.66
C TYR A 318 -15.66 3.54 -15.69
N SER A 319 -16.31 3.84 -16.81
CA SER A 319 -15.70 4.49 -17.98
C SER A 319 -14.99 5.80 -17.64
N ASP A 320 -15.57 6.61 -16.76
CA ASP A 320 -14.99 7.91 -16.38
C ASP A 320 -13.72 7.73 -15.54
N ASP A 321 -13.66 6.72 -14.66
CA ASP A 321 -12.50 6.42 -13.85
C ASP A 321 -11.34 5.87 -14.69
N ILE A 322 -11.64 5.01 -15.66
CA ILE A 322 -10.64 4.49 -16.60
C ILE A 322 -10.14 5.60 -17.52
N ARG A 323 -11.03 6.45 -18.04
CA ARG A 323 -10.68 7.62 -18.86
C ARG A 323 -9.76 8.56 -18.10
N PHE A 324 -10.10 8.84 -16.87
CA PHE A 324 -9.24 9.63 -15.98
C PHE A 324 -7.82 9.05 -15.85
N CYS A 325 -7.67 7.73 -15.61
CA CYS A 325 -6.36 7.10 -15.54
C CYS A 325 -5.58 7.27 -16.86
N ARG A 326 -6.25 7.13 -18.02
CA ARG A 326 -5.62 7.31 -19.34
C ARG A 326 -5.21 8.75 -19.64
N ASP A 327 -6.01 9.71 -19.25
CA ASP A 327 -5.69 11.12 -19.40
C ASP A 327 -4.48 11.48 -18.53
N TRP A 328 -4.49 11.05 -17.27
CA TRP A 328 -3.37 11.24 -16.36
C TRP A 328 -2.08 10.58 -16.89
N LEU A 329 -2.16 9.33 -17.32
CA LEU A 329 -1.03 8.60 -17.92
C LEU A 329 -0.46 9.34 -19.13
N ARG A 330 -1.32 9.85 -20.02
CA ARG A 330 -0.91 10.60 -21.21
C ARG A 330 -0.22 11.92 -20.85
N ASP A 331 -0.68 12.60 -19.80
CA ASP A 331 -0.14 13.89 -19.38
C ASP A 331 1.28 13.77 -18.81
N ILE A 332 1.58 12.66 -18.12
CA ILE A 332 2.89 12.48 -17.47
C ILE A 332 3.86 11.57 -18.23
N GLY A 333 3.38 10.79 -19.19
CA GLY A 333 4.18 9.83 -19.95
C GLY A 333 4.95 10.45 -21.14
N VAL A 334 5.73 9.62 -21.81
CA VAL A 334 6.45 9.96 -23.05
C VAL A 334 5.68 9.49 -24.29
N GLY A 335 5.01 8.34 -24.23
CA GLY A 335 4.25 7.81 -25.35
C GLY A 335 3.99 6.30 -25.30
N ASN A 336 3.53 5.78 -26.44
CA ASN A 336 3.02 4.41 -26.52
C ASN A 336 4.05 3.32 -26.24
N ARG A 337 5.34 3.52 -26.53
CA ARG A 337 6.38 2.52 -26.25
C ARG A 337 6.63 2.39 -24.75
N GLU A 338 6.65 3.51 -24.01
CA GLU A 338 6.71 3.48 -22.54
C GLU A 338 5.49 2.78 -21.98
N LEU A 339 4.29 3.12 -22.48
CA LEU A 339 3.04 2.51 -22.06
C LEU A 339 3.05 0.99 -22.29
N ALA A 340 3.51 0.54 -23.48
CA ALA A 340 3.62 -0.87 -23.81
C ALA A 340 4.57 -1.61 -22.86
N ALA A 341 5.72 -1.01 -22.55
CA ALA A 341 6.69 -1.60 -21.63
C ALA A 341 6.14 -1.75 -20.20
N CYS A 342 5.47 -0.71 -19.69
CA CYS A 342 4.86 -0.74 -18.36
C CYS A 342 3.65 -1.71 -18.30
N LEU A 343 2.83 -1.75 -19.37
CA LEU A 343 1.69 -2.68 -19.47
C LEU A 343 2.17 -4.14 -19.46
N TYR A 344 3.20 -4.45 -20.25
CA TYR A 344 3.82 -5.77 -20.25
C TYR A 344 4.29 -6.17 -18.85
N ALA A 345 5.05 -5.29 -18.20
CA ALA A 345 5.60 -5.53 -16.87
C ALA A 345 4.49 -5.77 -15.82
N TYR A 346 3.44 -4.97 -15.85
CA TYR A 346 2.28 -5.12 -14.99
C TYR A 346 1.53 -6.42 -15.27
N ALA A 347 1.23 -6.72 -16.54
CA ALA A 347 0.48 -7.91 -16.92
C ALA A 347 1.26 -9.21 -16.62
N LEU A 348 2.58 -9.22 -16.82
CA LEU A 348 3.43 -10.35 -16.43
C LEU A 348 3.35 -10.63 -14.92
N ARG A 349 3.34 -9.57 -14.08
CA ARG A 349 3.13 -9.71 -12.63
C ARG A 349 1.82 -10.42 -12.30
N GLN A 350 0.74 -10.17 -13.06
CA GLN A 350 -0.56 -10.78 -12.79
C GLN A 350 -0.57 -12.30 -12.98
N LEU A 351 0.33 -12.83 -13.79
CA LEU A 351 0.46 -14.28 -13.98
C LEU A 351 0.94 -15.04 -12.72
N LYS A 352 1.50 -14.33 -11.72
CA LYS A 352 1.92 -14.92 -10.44
C LYS A 352 0.75 -15.33 -9.54
N TYR A 353 -0.38 -14.65 -9.63
CA TYR A 353 -1.46 -14.74 -8.64
C TYR A 353 -2.50 -15.77 -9.06
N ASP A 354 -2.81 -16.75 -8.22
CA ASP A 354 -3.69 -17.87 -8.55
C ASP A 354 -5.16 -17.47 -8.75
N ASP A 355 -5.57 -16.39 -8.11
CA ASP A 355 -6.94 -15.84 -8.13
C ASP A 355 -7.22 -14.88 -9.30
N VAL A 356 -6.25 -14.70 -10.20
CA VAL A 356 -6.35 -13.82 -11.38
C VAL A 356 -6.68 -14.64 -12.63
N GLU A 357 -7.56 -14.11 -13.48
CA GLU A 357 -7.83 -14.67 -14.82
C GLU A 357 -6.62 -14.52 -15.74
N LYS A 358 -5.87 -15.60 -15.94
CA LYS A 358 -4.63 -15.62 -16.71
C LYS A 358 -4.81 -15.17 -18.15
N GLU A 359 -5.94 -15.52 -18.78
CA GLU A 359 -6.25 -15.12 -20.16
C GLU A 359 -6.28 -13.59 -20.34
N ARG A 360 -6.79 -12.85 -19.35
CA ARG A 360 -6.76 -11.38 -19.38
C ARG A 360 -5.34 -10.84 -19.37
N ALA A 361 -4.48 -11.39 -18.51
CA ALA A 361 -3.08 -10.99 -18.41
C ALA A 361 -2.31 -11.32 -19.71
N LEU A 362 -2.51 -12.50 -20.28
CA LEU A 362 -1.91 -12.90 -21.55
C LEU A 362 -2.36 -12.02 -22.71
N THR A 363 -3.66 -11.66 -22.75
CA THR A 363 -4.18 -10.72 -23.75
C THR A 363 -3.49 -9.35 -23.66
N LEU A 364 -3.32 -8.81 -22.44
CA LEU A 364 -2.63 -7.52 -22.27
C LEU A 364 -1.14 -7.59 -22.61
N ILE A 365 -0.47 -8.72 -22.40
CA ILE A 365 0.91 -8.93 -22.84
C ILE A 365 0.98 -8.84 -24.37
N ASN A 366 0.08 -9.53 -25.09
CA ASN A 366 0.02 -9.47 -26.56
C ASN A 366 -0.30 -8.05 -27.06
N VAL A 367 -1.25 -7.36 -26.42
CA VAL A 367 -1.57 -5.97 -26.73
C VAL A 367 -0.34 -5.06 -26.52
N ALA A 368 0.46 -5.31 -25.49
CA ALA A 368 1.69 -4.56 -25.25
C ALA A 368 2.71 -4.74 -26.39
N PHE A 369 2.93 -5.99 -26.87
CA PHE A 369 3.80 -6.26 -28.00
C PHE A 369 3.32 -5.53 -29.26
N GLU A 370 2.03 -5.64 -29.59
CA GLU A 370 1.45 -4.97 -30.75
C GLU A 370 1.53 -3.43 -30.63
N LEU A 371 1.23 -2.88 -29.49
CA LEU A 371 1.29 -1.43 -29.26
C LEU A 371 2.71 -0.90 -29.43
N PHE A 372 3.70 -1.63 -28.95
CA PHE A 372 5.11 -1.26 -29.10
C PHE A 372 5.55 -1.26 -30.57
N ASP A 373 5.16 -2.27 -31.34
CA ASP A 373 5.59 -2.42 -32.74
C ASP A 373 4.90 -1.44 -33.68
N ARG A 374 3.72 -0.93 -33.30
CA ARG A 374 2.99 0.11 -34.07
C ARG A 374 3.46 1.54 -33.76
N SER A 375 4.31 1.73 -32.74
CA SER A 375 4.78 3.02 -32.24
C SER A 375 6.24 3.27 -32.59
#